data_f903db45d0ffdac0d391cf42497e6686
#
_entry.id   f903db45d0ffdac0d391cf42497e6686
#
_cell.length_a   1.000
_cell.length_b   1.000
_cell.length_c   1.000
_cell.angle_alpha   90.00
_cell.angle_beta   90.00
_cell.angle_gamma   90.00
#
_symmetry.space_group_name_H-M   'P 1'
#
loop_
_entity.id
_entity.type
_entity.pdbx_description
1 polymer ?
#
loop_
_entity_poly.entity_id
_entity_poly.type
_entity_poly.pdbx_seq_one_letter_code
_entity_poly.pdbx_strand_id
1 'polypeptide(L)'
;MAVSKHQIWNIKGYGVAGVTSLVDCVGKIIDTNGCTLMICVEGEAIVGVNVKRHHIIPGDFLFLPGDISFIPLDISYDFRAKYISVAEEICDDATYKIPATFWDRMYEAPVLRTQGGQSEALRNWFDLTEWAITRYSGEQGKEMLRNYIFNIFTGISCEMALSGIETGNFKNDRNQALTSRFFMLLGRYYTSHRHVAFYAEKLNITPDYLYKLMFKATGTPPKEIINWQIIMAIKTLLQNTDLSVKNIATELNFED
;
A
#
# COMPACT_ATOMS: atom_id res chain seq x y z
N MET A 1 -21.79 -7.70 -13.32
CA MET A 1 -21.54 -6.27 -12.96
C MET A 1 -20.21 -6.23 -12.26
N ALA A 2 -19.24 -5.51 -12.82
CA ALA A 2 -17.95 -5.32 -12.15
C ALA A 2 -18.21 -4.72 -10.76
N VAL A 3 -17.54 -5.24 -9.73
CA VAL A 3 -17.57 -4.61 -8.41
C VAL A 3 -16.99 -3.23 -8.59
N SER A 4 -17.85 -2.23 -8.51
CA SER A 4 -17.43 -0.83 -8.54
C SER A 4 -16.55 -0.60 -7.30
N LYS A 5 -15.23 -0.71 -7.45
CA LYS A 5 -14.32 -0.21 -6.44
C LYS A 5 -14.68 1.24 -6.19
N HIS A 6 -14.95 1.58 -4.95
CA HIS A 6 -15.40 2.91 -4.61
C HIS A 6 -14.21 3.87 -4.62
N GLN A 7 -14.17 4.71 -5.63
CA GLN A 7 -13.12 5.72 -5.78
C GLN A 7 -13.44 6.91 -4.88
N ILE A 8 -12.86 6.97 -3.69
CA ILE A 8 -12.99 8.14 -2.80
C ILE A 8 -11.82 9.12 -2.95
N TRP A 9 -10.69 8.64 -3.45
CA TRP A 9 -9.49 9.44 -3.66
C TRP A 9 -9.23 9.60 -5.16
N ASN A 10 -9.86 10.61 -5.76
CA ASN A 10 -9.65 10.88 -7.18
C ASN A 10 -8.35 11.68 -7.36
N ILE A 11 -7.26 10.97 -7.65
CA ILE A 11 -5.95 11.58 -7.88
C ILE A 11 -6.02 12.39 -9.17
N LYS A 12 -6.01 13.71 -9.02
CA LYS A 12 -5.83 14.64 -10.13
C LYS A 12 -4.35 15.03 -10.21
N GLY A 13 -3.69 14.65 -11.29
CA GLY A 13 -2.25 14.85 -11.44
C GLY A 13 -1.45 13.78 -10.70
N TYR A 14 -0.62 14.15 -9.72
CA TYR A 14 0.31 13.25 -9.03
C TYR A 14 -0.08 12.89 -7.58
N GLY A 15 -1.07 13.59 -7.02
CA GLY A 15 -1.54 13.29 -5.67
C GLY A 15 -2.77 14.09 -5.25
N VAL A 16 -3.41 13.62 -4.20
CA VAL A 16 -4.53 14.28 -3.53
C VAL A 16 -4.39 14.09 -2.02
N ALA A 17 -4.80 15.08 -1.25
CA ALA A 17 -4.81 15.04 0.21
C ALA A 17 -6.12 15.59 0.76
N GLY A 18 -6.47 15.23 1.98
CA GLY A 18 -7.66 15.75 2.65
C GLY A 18 -8.00 14.97 3.92
N VAL A 19 -9.24 15.15 4.35
CA VAL A 19 -9.83 14.48 5.51
C VAL A 19 -11.00 13.62 5.06
N THR A 20 -11.14 12.43 5.63
CA THR A 20 -12.24 11.51 5.36
C THR A 20 -12.87 11.01 6.65
N SER A 21 -14.18 10.76 6.62
CA SER A 21 -14.91 10.03 7.68
C SER A 21 -15.12 8.56 7.35
N LEU A 22 -14.90 8.14 6.09
CA LEU A 22 -15.17 6.80 5.55
C LEU A 22 -16.62 6.30 5.71
N VAL A 23 -17.53 7.08 6.26
CA VAL A 23 -18.91 6.66 6.60
C VAL A 23 -19.67 6.16 5.37
N ASP A 24 -19.56 6.85 4.24
CA ASP A 24 -20.24 6.47 3.00
C ASP A 24 -19.63 5.23 2.31
N CYS A 25 -18.55 4.71 2.89
CA CYS A 25 -17.75 3.62 2.32
C CYS A 25 -17.84 2.33 3.14
N VAL A 26 -18.62 2.30 4.22
CA VAL A 26 -18.79 1.11 5.06
C VAL A 26 -19.28 -0.07 4.21
N GLY A 27 -18.60 -1.21 4.34
CA GLY A 27 -18.87 -2.42 3.57
C GLY A 27 -18.45 -2.41 2.11
N LYS A 28 -17.80 -1.35 1.63
CA LYS A 28 -17.35 -1.24 0.23
C LYS A 28 -15.84 -1.41 0.12
N ILE A 29 -15.37 -2.09 -0.94
CA ILE A 29 -13.94 -2.13 -1.25
C ILE A 29 -13.53 -0.78 -1.80
N ILE A 30 -12.57 -0.15 -1.15
CA ILE A 30 -12.02 1.14 -1.57
C ILE A 30 -10.85 0.89 -2.52
N ASP A 31 -10.85 1.59 -3.64
CA ASP A 31 -9.72 1.64 -4.56
C ASP A 31 -8.70 2.67 -4.05
N THR A 32 -7.53 2.19 -3.67
CA THR A 32 -6.45 3.03 -3.15
C THR A 32 -5.63 3.72 -4.24
N ASN A 33 -5.90 3.42 -5.52
CA ASN A 33 -5.34 4.09 -6.72
C ASN A 33 -3.89 4.61 -6.56
N GLY A 34 -2.93 3.68 -6.49
CA GLY A 34 -1.54 4.02 -6.23
C GLY A 34 -1.15 3.73 -4.79
N CYS A 35 -0.77 4.73 -4.03
CA CYS A 35 -0.38 4.55 -2.62
C CYS A 35 -1.15 5.55 -1.75
N THR A 36 -1.86 5.06 -0.75
CA THR A 36 -2.55 5.93 0.21
C THR A 36 -1.94 5.78 1.60
N LEU A 37 -1.57 6.90 2.18
CA LEU A 37 -1.16 7.05 3.57
C LEU A 37 -2.30 7.67 4.34
N MET A 38 -2.59 7.17 5.54
CA MET A 38 -3.69 7.68 6.36
C MET A 38 -3.26 7.74 7.82
N ILE A 39 -3.73 8.75 8.55
CA ILE A 39 -3.59 8.84 10.00
C ILE A 39 -4.96 9.12 10.64
N CYS A 40 -5.34 8.31 11.62
CA CYS A 40 -6.53 8.57 12.40
C CYS A 40 -6.30 9.80 13.30
N VAL A 41 -7.22 10.76 13.25
CA VAL A 41 -7.16 12.01 14.02
C VAL A 41 -8.13 11.97 15.18
N GLU A 42 -9.36 11.49 14.94
CA GLU A 42 -10.45 11.42 15.91
C GLU A 42 -11.29 10.16 15.71
N GLY A 43 -12.00 9.74 16.75
CA GLY A 43 -12.89 8.59 16.71
C GLY A 43 -12.16 7.28 16.54
N GLU A 44 -12.90 6.23 16.24
CA GLU A 44 -12.37 4.89 16.03
C GLU A 44 -13.05 4.18 14.86
N ALA A 45 -12.37 3.22 14.26
CA ALA A 45 -12.88 2.43 13.15
C ALA A 45 -12.40 0.98 13.23
N ILE A 46 -13.24 0.06 12.77
CA ILE A 46 -12.83 -1.30 12.42
C ILE A 46 -12.70 -1.35 10.90
N VAL A 47 -11.53 -1.69 10.41
CA VAL A 47 -11.25 -1.80 8.98
C VAL A 47 -10.72 -3.18 8.63
N GLY A 48 -11.08 -3.69 7.46
CA GLY A 48 -10.47 -4.85 6.85
C GLY A 48 -9.31 -4.38 5.95
N VAL A 49 -8.11 -4.87 6.22
CA VAL A 49 -6.96 -4.72 5.32
C VAL A 49 -6.53 -6.11 4.92
N ASN A 50 -6.65 -6.42 3.64
CA ASN A 50 -6.58 -7.79 3.15
C ASN A 50 -7.57 -8.70 3.92
N VAL A 51 -7.09 -9.83 4.46
CA VAL A 51 -7.94 -10.77 5.23
C VAL A 51 -7.99 -10.49 6.74
N LYS A 52 -7.31 -9.45 7.22
CA LYS A 52 -7.22 -9.12 8.65
C LYS A 52 -8.08 -7.93 9.00
N ARG A 53 -8.72 -8.00 10.18
CA ARG A 53 -9.42 -6.84 10.77
C ARG A 53 -8.48 -6.10 11.69
N HIS A 54 -8.54 -4.76 11.62
CA HIS A 54 -7.76 -3.87 12.45
C HIS A 54 -8.67 -2.86 13.12
N HIS A 55 -8.46 -2.66 14.42
CA HIS A 55 -9.09 -1.58 15.18
C HIS A 55 -8.18 -0.36 15.11
N ILE A 56 -8.69 0.73 14.57
CA ILE A 56 -7.99 1.99 14.35
C ILE A 56 -8.44 3.00 15.39
N ILE A 57 -7.47 3.64 16.03
CA ILE A 57 -7.68 4.68 17.04
C ILE A 57 -6.84 5.92 16.72
N PRO A 58 -7.10 7.08 17.37
CA PRO A 58 -6.32 8.29 17.11
C PRO A 58 -4.81 8.08 17.27
N GLY A 59 -4.08 8.54 16.26
CA GLY A 59 -2.63 8.37 16.14
C GLY A 59 -2.19 7.14 15.32
N ASP A 60 -3.07 6.19 15.05
CA ASP A 60 -2.73 5.06 14.19
C ASP A 60 -2.48 5.53 12.76
N PHE A 61 -1.34 5.09 12.20
CA PHE A 61 -0.95 5.33 10.83
C PHE A 61 -1.19 4.09 9.98
N LEU A 62 -1.79 4.27 8.82
CA LEU A 62 -2.06 3.21 7.85
C LEU A 62 -1.29 3.47 6.56
N PHE A 63 -0.70 2.41 6.04
CA PHE A 63 -0.13 2.37 4.71
C PHE A 63 -0.95 1.43 3.83
N LEU A 64 -1.53 1.97 2.76
CA LEU A 64 -2.43 1.28 1.85
C LEU A 64 -1.88 1.40 0.41
N PRO A 65 -0.98 0.51 -0.02
CA PRO A 65 -0.58 0.43 -1.41
C PRO A 65 -1.75 0.00 -2.30
N GLY A 66 -1.67 0.28 -3.60
CA GLY A 66 -2.77 0.10 -4.56
C GLY A 66 -3.26 -1.33 -4.76
N ASP A 67 -2.50 -2.30 -4.30
CA ASP A 67 -2.79 -3.73 -4.35
C ASP A 67 -3.49 -4.27 -3.10
N ILE A 68 -3.60 -3.46 -2.05
CA ILE A 68 -4.27 -3.86 -0.81
C ILE A 68 -5.78 -3.69 -0.95
N SER A 69 -6.52 -4.69 -0.49
CA SER A 69 -7.97 -4.60 -0.30
C SER A 69 -8.25 -3.89 1.02
N PHE A 70 -8.85 -2.70 0.95
CA PHE A 70 -9.22 -1.89 2.10
C PHE A 70 -10.74 -1.73 2.18
N ILE A 71 -11.33 -2.12 3.31
CA ILE A 71 -12.78 -2.10 3.53
C ILE A 71 -13.07 -1.53 4.92
N PRO A 72 -13.71 -0.35 5.05
CA PRO A 72 -14.28 0.10 6.30
C PRO A 72 -15.43 -0.82 6.73
N LEU A 73 -15.40 -1.37 7.94
CA LEU A 73 -16.37 -2.34 8.43
C LEU A 73 -17.31 -1.73 9.47
N ASP A 74 -16.76 -0.95 10.39
CA ASP A 74 -17.49 -0.23 11.42
C ASP A 74 -16.79 1.08 11.72
N ILE A 75 -17.53 2.18 11.86
CA ILE A 75 -16.98 3.53 11.95
C ILE A 75 -17.75 4.32 13.02
N SER A 76 -17.06 4.87 14.01
CA SER A 76 -17.67 5.78 14.96
C SER A 76 -18.12 7.09 14.28
N TYR A 77 -19.15 7.73 14.81
CA TYR A 77 -19.75 8.94 14.22
C TYR A 77 -18.78 10.13 14.13
N ASP A 78 -17.80 10.15 15.01
CA ASP A 78 -16.77 11.19 15.12
C ASP A 78 -15.47 10.82 14.40
N PHE A 79 -15.42 9.66 13.73
CA PHE A 79 -14.20 9.23 13.03
C PHE A 79 -13.75 10.25 11.99
N ARG A 80 -12.50 10.62 12.09
CA ARG A 80 -11.80 11.49 11.11
C ARG A 80 -10.39 10.96 10.90
N ALA A 81 -10.02 10.84 9.65
CA ALA A 81 -8.66 10.49 9.26
C ALA A 81 -8.16 11.46 8.20
N LYS A 82 -6.92 11.94 8.33
CA LYS A 82 -6.21 12.62 7.24
C LYS A 82 -5.67 11.56 6.29
N TYR A 83 -5.71 11.85 5.00
CA TYR A 83 -5.14 10.98 3.99
C TYR A 83 -4.33 11.76 2.96
N ILE A 84 -3.32 11.09 2.42
CA ILE A 84 -2.56 11.50 1.25
C ILE A 84 -2.54 10.29 0.31
N SER A 85 -3.11 10.46 -0.87
CA SER A 85 -3.07 9.45 -1.91
C SER A 85 -2.22 9.96 -3.06
N VAL A 86 -1.21 9.21 -3.45
CA VAL A 86 -0.26 9.59 -4.51
C VAL A 86 -0.33 8.61 -5.67
N ALA A 87 -0.08 9.13 -6.86
CA ALA A 87 0.05 8.30 -8.04
C ALA A 87 1.14 7.25 -7.82
N GLU A 88 0.93 6.06 -8.36
CA GLU A 88 1.82 4.92 -8.18
C GLU A 88 3.25 5.22 -8.61
N GLU A 89 3.43 5.93 -9.71
CA GLU A 89 4.72 6.40 -10.21
C GLU A 89 5.51 7.18 -9.14
N ILE A 90 4.83 8.03 -8.37
CA ILE A 90 5.46 8.79 -7.28
C ILE A 90 5.89 7.87 -6.14
N CYS A 91 5.03 6.92 -5.77
CA CYS A 91 5.34 5.95 -4.72
C CYS A 91 6.53 5.07 -5.11
N ASP A 92 6.51 4.53 -6.34
CA ASP A 92 7.58 3.68 -6.87
C ASP A 92 8.93 4.39 -6.86
N ASP A 93 8.98 5.62 -7.39
CA ASP A 93 10.18 6.43 -7.43
C ASP A 93 10.70 6.82 -6.04
N ALA A 94 9.78 7.11 -5.12
CA ALA A 94 10.15 7.49 -3.75
C ALA A 94 10.66 6.31 -2.93
N THR A 95 10.20 5.10 -3.23
CA THR A 95 10.38 3.94 -2.34
C THR A 95 11.39 2.91 -2.84
N TYR A 96 11.95 3.09 -4.05
CA TYR A 96 12.86 2.11 -4.66
C TYR A 96 14.12 1.81 -3.83
N LYS A 97 14.54 2.73 -2.93
CA LYS A 97 15.69 2.55 -2.02
C LYS A 97 15.31 1.94 -0.68
N ILE A 98 14.02 1.82 -0.39
CA ILE A 98 13.56 1.27 0.89
C ILE A 98 13.76 -0.25 0.89
N PRO A 99 14.34 -0.83 1.96
CA PRO A 99 14.62 -2.26 2.03
C PRO A 99 13.37 -3.14 1.88
N ALA A 100 13.52 -4.32 1.25
CA ALA A 100 12.43 -5.29 1.09
C ALA A 100 11.81 -5.71 2.44
N THR A 101 12.65 -5.92 3.46
CA THR A 101 12.22 -6.27 4.82
C THR A 101 11.29 -5.23 5.46
N PHE A 102 11.42 -3.96 5.09
CA PHE A 102 10.48 -2.92 5.48
C PHE A 102 9.09 -3.19 4.88
N TRP A 103 9.05 -3.53 3.60
CA TRP A 103 7.78 -3.81 2.91
C TRP A 103 7.12 -5.05 3.45
N ASP A 104 7.88 -6.14 3.69
CA ASP A 104 7.36 -7.36 4.32
C ASP A 104 6.65 -7.01 5.63
N ARG A 105 7.27 -6.16 6.44
CA ARG A 105 6.69 -5.71 7.71
C ARG A 105 5.43 -4.85 7.52
N MET A 106 5.45 -3.93 6.57
CA MET A 106 4.29 -3.07 6.27
C MET A 106 3.11 -3.87 5.72
N TYR A 107 3.35 -4.93 4.94
CA TYR A 107 2.30 -5.83 4.49
C TYR A 107 1.75 -6.74 5.61
N GLU A 108 2.59 -7.19 6.54
CA GLU A 108 2.15 -7.96 7.70
C GLU A 108 1.35 -7.14 8.70
N ALA A 109 1.77 -5.91 8.93
CA ALA A 109 1.19 -4.96 9.87
C ALA A 109 1.01 -3.59 9.21
N PRO A 110 -0.02 -3.43 8.36
CA PRO A 110 -0.28 -2.18 7.62
C PRO A 110 -0.76 -1.03 8.50
N VAL A 111 -1.03 -1.31 9.76
CA VAL A 111 -1.41 -0.34 10.78
C VAL A 111 -0.26 -0.22 11.78
N LEU A 112 0.32 0.95 11.85
CA LEU A 112 1.38 1.27 12.80
C LEU A 112 0.81 2.11 13.93
N ARG A 113 0.89 1.58 15.15
CA ARG A 113 0.48 2.31 16.35
C ARG A 113 1.57 3.27 16.78
N THR A 114 1.28 4.56 16.76
CA THR A 114 2.24 5.59 17.15
C THR A 114 2.17 5.89 18.64
N GLN A 115 3.28 6.36 19.20
CA GLN A 115 3.38 6.71 20.61
C GLN A 115 3.95 8.11 20.80
N GLY A 116 3.41 8.86 21.77
CA GLY A 116 3.95 10.17 22.16
C GLY A 116 4.12 11.15 20.99
N GLY A 117 5.33 11.71 20.85
CA GLY A 117 5.65 12.69 19.81
C GLY A 117 5.59 12.18 18.37
N GLN A 118 5.59 10.85 18.15
CA GLN A 118 5.50 10.28 16.80
C GLN A 118 4.18 10.66 16.11
N SER A 119 3.07 10.61 16.84
CA SER A 119 1.75 10.98 16.30
C SER A 119 1.70 12.45 15.89
N GLU A 120 2.31 13.34 16.67
CA GLU A 120 2.39 14.77 16.35
C GLU A 120 3.29 15.00 15.12
N ALA A 121 4.45 14.36 15.06
CA ALA A 121 5.36 14.46 13.92
C ALA A 121 4.68 13.99 12.62
N LEU A 122 3.92 12.89 12.66
CA LEU A 122 3.15 12.42 11.51
C LEU A 122 2.07 13.41 11.10
N ARG A 123 1.28 13.95 12.03
CA ARG A 123 0.25 14.96 11.72
C ARG A 123 0.86 16.18 11.03
N ASN A 124 1.97 16.69 11.55
CA ASN A 124 2.69 17.81 10.95
C ASN A 124 3.19 17.48 9.53
N TRP A 125 3.66 16.25 9.32
CA TRP A 125 4.04 15.78 7.99
C TRP A 125 2.84 15.73 7.03
N PHE A 126 1.67 15.25 7.48
CA PHE A 126 0.44 15.27 6.68
C PHE A 126 0.04 16.70 6.31
N ASP A 127 0.07 17.64 7.26
CA ASP A 127 -0.27 19.04 7.02
C ASP A 127 0.68 19.69 6.01
N LEU A 128 1.98 19.46 6.15
CA LEU A 128 2.98 19.99 5.24
C LEU A 128 2.83 19.39 3.82
N THR A 129 2.55 18.09 3.73
CA THR A 129 2.38 17.42 2.44
C THR A 129 1.09 17.85 1.75
N GLU A 130 -0.01 17.98 2.48
CA GLU A 130 -1.28 18.52 1.98
C GLU A 130 -1.09 19.94 1.45
N TRP A 131 -0.41 20.81 2.20
CA TRP A 131 -0.07 22.16 1.75
C TRP A 131 0.73 22.14 0.44
N ALA A 132 1.71 21.24 0.32
CA ALA A 132 2.53 21.14 -0.87
C ALA A 132 1.72 20.66 -2.10
N ILE A 133 0.87 19.64 -1.94
CA ILE A 133 0.00 19.13 -3.00
C ILE A 133 -0.96 20.22 -3.50
N THR A 134 -1.51 21.02 -2.60
CA THR A 134 -2.47 22.07 -2.95
C THR A 134 -1.81 23.31 -3.55
N ARG A 135 -0.57 23.59 -3.20
CA ARG A 135 0.15 24.82 -3.57
C ARG A 135 0.96 24.69 -4.84
N TYR A 136 1.58 23.55 -5.06
CA TYR A 136 2.51 23.35 -6.17
C TYR A 136 1.95 22.37 -7.21
N SER A 137 2.28 22.62 -8.48
CA SER A 137 1.88 21.81 -9.62
C SER A 137 3.07 21.56 -10.55
N GLY A 138 2.90 20.69 -11.53
CA GLY A 138 3.95 20.37 -12.50
C GLY A 138 5.11 19.55 -11.91
N GLU A 139 6.24 19.49 -12.62
CA GLU A 139 7.38 18.63 -12.27
C GLU A 139 8.01 18.99 -10.91
N GLN A 140 8.06 20.26 -10.54
CA GLN A 140 8.61 20.68 -9.25
C GLN A 140 7.75 20.19 -8.07
N GLY A 141 6.42 20.27 -8.19
CA GLY A 141 5.50 19.73 -7.18
C GLY A 141 5.59 18.22 -7.09
N LYS A 142 5.76 17.54 -8.23
CA LYS A 142 5.97 16.10 -8.32
C LYS A 142 7.25 15.67 -7.59
N GLU A 143 8.35 16.36 -7.85
CA GLU A 143 9.64 16.09 -7.20
C GLU A 143 9.59 16.34 -5.68
N MET A 144 8.93 17.41 -5.26
CA MET A 144 8.74 17.73 -3.86
C MET A 144 7.93 16.64 -3.14
N LEU A 145 6.84 16.17 -3.74
CA LEU A 145 6.02 15.09 -3.18
C LEU A 145 6.80 13.78 -3.10
N ARG A 146 7.58 13.44 -4.12
CA ARG A 146 8.48 12.29 -4.11
C ARG A 146 9.42 12.32 -2.90
N ASN A 147 10.02 13.47 -2.62
CA ASN A 147 10.91 13.66 -1.48
C ASN A 147 10.17 13.52 -0.14
N TYR A 148 8.94 14.03 -0.03
CA TYR A 148 8.13 13.86 1.20
C TYR A 148 7.78 12.39 1.44
N ILE A 149 7.36 11.66 0.41
CA ILE A 149 7.05 10.23 0.51
C ILE A 149 8.31 9.44 0.90
N PHE A 150 9.46 9.74 0.29
CA PHE A 150 10.73 9.10 0.68
C PHE A 150 11.09 9.38 2.15
N ASN A 151 10.95 10.63 2.60
CA ASN A 151 11.28 11.02 3.97
C ASN A 151 10.41 10.31 5.01
N ILE A 152 9.09 10.19 4.79
CA ILE A 152 8.21 9.52 5.76
C ILE A 152 8.55 8.04 5.89
N PHE A 153 8.77 7.33 4.78
CA PHE A 153 9.15 5.92 4.84
C PHE A 153 10.53 5.70 5.45
N THR A 154 11.47 6.60 5.19
CA THR A 154 12.78 6.59 5.85
C THR A 154 12.63 6.77 7.37
N GLY A 155 11.81 7.74 7.79
CA GLY A 155 11.52 7.99 9.19
C GLY A 155 10.88 6.79 9.89
N ILE A 156 9.85 6.20 9.29
CA ILE A 156 9.19 4.99 9.81
C ILE A 156 10.20 3.83 9.92
N SER A 157 11.05 3.64 8.91
CA SER A 157 12.08 2.61 8.94
C SER A 157 13.10 2.81 10.07
N CYS A 158 13.50 4.07 10.32
CA CYS A 158 14.37 4.40 11.45
C CYS A 158 13.69 4.13 12.80
N GLU A 159 12.43 4.50 12.98
CA GLU A 159 11.67 4.23 14.20
C GLU A 159 11.50 2.72 14.46
N MET A 160 11.24 1.95 13.42
CA MET A 160 11.19 0.48 13.52
C MET A 160 12.53 -0.10 13.99
N ALA A 161 13.64 0.39 13.43
CA ALA A 161 14.98 -0.04 13.82
C ALA A 161 15.30 0.31 15.28
N LEU A 162 14.93 1.51 15.76
CA LEU A 162 15.08 1.93 17.14
C LEU A 162 14.24 1.06 18.10
N SER A 163 13.10 0.56 17.64
CA SER A 163 12.23 -0.34 18.39
C SER A 163 12.71 -1.81 18.37
N GLY A 164 13.89 -2.09 17.82
CA GLY A 164 14.44 -3.44 17.70
C GLY A 164 13.79 -4.29 16.60
N ILE A 165 13.02 -3.68 15.71
CA ILE A 165 12.45 -4.33 14.54
C ILE A 165 13.48 -4.24 13.41
N GLU A 166 14.02 -5.37 12.99
CA GLU A 166 14.98 -5.40 11.88
C GLU A 166 14.27 -5.02 10.56
N THR A 167 14.59 -3.84 10.05
CA THR A 167 14.09 -3.33 8.76
C THR A 167 15.12 -3.40 7.64
N GLY A 168 16.27 -4.05 7.93
CA GLY A 168 17.41 -4.09 7.01
C GLY A 168 18.20 -2.77 6.96
N ASN A 169 19.43 -2.87 6.50
CA ASN A 169 20.26 -1.68 6.26
C ASN A 169 19.91 -1.07 4.91
N PHE A 170 19.81 0.26 4.83
CA PHE A 170 19.72 1.04 3.57
C PHE A 170 21.01 0.90 2.73
N LYS A 171 21.55 -0.31 2.62
CA LYS A 171 22.64 -0.55 1.67
C LYS A 171 22.04 -0.58 0.27
N ASN A 172 22.71 0.08 -0.64
CA ASN A 172 22.40 0.14 -2.08
C ASN A 172 22.61 -1.28 -2.71
N ASP A 173 21.84 -2.26 -2.24
CA ASP A 173 21.88 -3.61 -2.79
C ASP A 173 20.87 -3.69 -3.93
N ARG A 174 21.38 -3.79 -5.15
CA ARG A 174 20.59 -3.97 -6.38
C ARG A 174 19.57 -5.10 -6.25
N ASN A 175 19.92 -6.16 -5.55
CA ASN A 175 19.03 -7.32 -5.36
C ASN A 175 17.85 -6.97 -4.47
N GLN A 176 18.08 -6.20 -3.42
CA GLN A 176 17.05 -5.75 -2.50
C GLN A 176 16.08 -4.79 -3.20
N ALA A 177 16.60 -3.84 -3.98
CA ALA A 177 15.78 -2.93 -4.78
C ALA A 177 14.93 -3.69 -5.82
N LEU A 178 15.49 -4.71 -6.48
CA LEU A 178 14.75 -5.55 -7.42
C LEU A 178 13.68 -6.40 -6.73
N THR A 179 13.95 -6.91 -5.53
CA THR A 179 12.96 -7.67 -4.73
C THR A 179 11.78 -6.79 -4.34
N SER A 180 12.03 -5.60 -3.81
CA SER A 180 10.98 -4.64 -3.46
C SER A 180 10.14 -4.27 -4.68
N ARG A 181 10.80 -4.00 -5.81
CA ARG A 181 10.13 -3.67 -7.06
C ARG A 181 9.30 -4.84 -7.63
N PHE A 182 9.73 -6.09 -7.42
CA PHE A 182 8.93 -7.25 -7.76
C PHE A 182 7.62 -7.28 -6.97
N PHE A 183 7.66 -7.06 -5.66
CA PHE A 183 6.44 -7.04 -4.83
C PHE A 183 5.50 -5.90 -5.22
N MET A 184 6.01 -4.71 -5.52
CA MET A 184 5.20 -3.60 -6.03
C MET A 184 4.50 -3.96 -7.35
N LEU A 185 5.26 -4.51 -8.32
CA LEU A 185 4.70 -4.95 -9.59
C LEU A 185 3.70 -6.09 -9.41
N LEU A 186 3.97 -7.01 -8.47
CA LEU A 186 3.05 -8.09 -8.14
C LEU A 186 1.72 -7.54 -7.67
N GLY A 187 1.72 -6.65 -6.69
CA GLY A 187 0.53 -6.02 -6.19
C GLY A 187 -0.32 -5.40 -7.29
N ARG A 188 0.33 -4.72 -8.22
CA ARG A 188 -0.32 -4.02 -9.33
C ARG A 188 -0.93 -4.94 -10.38
N TYR A 189 -0.24 -6.02 -10.71
CA TYR A 189 -0.54 -6.78 -11.91
C TYR A 189 -1.02 -8.21 -11.65
N TYR A 190 -1.11 -8.68 -10.41
CA TYR A 190 -1.47 -10.08 -10.10
C TYR A 190 -2.83 -10.50 -10.65
N THR A 191 -3.77 -9.59 -10.79
CA THR A 191 -5.10 -9.87 -11.36
C THR A 191 -5.05 -10.09 -12.86
N SER A 192 -4.16 -9.38 -13.58
CA SER A 192 -4.06 -9.39 -15.05
C SER A 192 -2.87 -10.18 -15.59
N HIS A 193 -1.80 -10.32 -14.81
CA HIS A 193 -0.57 -10.98 -15.25
C HIS A 193 -0.07 -11.99 -14.21
N ARG A 194 -0.08 -13.28 -14.58
CA ARG A 194 0.25 -14.40 -13.69
C ARG A 194 1.54 -15.12 -14.06
N HIS A 195 2.24 -14.66 -15.11
CA HIS A 195 3.45 -15.29 -15.60
C HIS A 195 4.70 -14.58 -15.09
N VAL A 196 5.66 -15.34 -14.57
CA VAL A 196 6.94 -14.85 -14.06
C VAL A 196 7.68 -14.00 -15.10
N ALA A 197 7.56 -14.37 -16.39
CA ALA A 197 8.21 -13.66 -17.50
C ALA A 197 7.79 -12.19 -17.58
N PHE A 198 6.52 -11.86 -17.35
CA PHE A 198 6.02 -10.50 -17.33
C PHE A 198 6.74 -9.63 -16.28
N TYR A 199 6.87 -10.14 -15.05
CA TYR A 199 7.55 -9.42 -13.98
C TYR A 199 9.05 -9.28 -14.24
N ALA A 200 9.68 -10.31 -14.78
CA ALA A 200 11.08 -10.28 -15.15
C ALA A 200 11.35 -9.21 -16.24
N GLU A 201 10.49 -9.13 -17.26
CA GLU A 201 10.54 -8.09 -18.29
C GLU A 201 10.40 -6.68 -17.70
N LYS A 202 9.40 -6.45 -16.85
CA LYS A 202 9.18 -5.16 -16.16
C LYS A 202 10.37 -4.73 -15.28
N LEU A 203 11.11 -5.71 -14.75
CA LEU A 203 12.33 -5.48 -13.97
C LEU A 203 13.60 -5.37 -14.81
N ASN A 204 13.51 -5.56 -16.15
CA ASN A 204 14.65 -5.64 -17.07
C ASN A 204 15.69 -6.69 -16.64
N ILE A 205 15.21 -7.88 -16.23
CA ILE A 205 16.02 -9.05 -15.89
C ILE A 205 15.46 -10.32 -16.52
N THR A 206 16.24 -11.40 -16.50
CA THR A 206 15.76 -12.70 -16.99
C THR A 206 14.86 -13.39 -15.96
N PRO A 207 13.91 -14.26 -16.40
CA PRO A 207 13.10 -15.08 -15.48
C PRO A 207 13.95 -15.94 -14.53
N ASP A 208 15.05 -16.50 -15.01
CA ASP A 208 15.99 -17.27 -14.18
C ASP A 208 16.66 -16.44 -13.09
N TYR A 209 17.02 -15.21 -13.43
CA TYR A 209 17.58 -14.28 -12.45
C TYR A 209 16.54 -13.89 -11.41
N LEU A 210 15.30 -13.60 -11.83
CA LEU A 210 14.18 -13.33 -10.92
C LEU A 210 13.93 -14.53 -10.00
N TYR A 211 13.96 -15.75 -10.52
CA TYR A 211 13.82 -16.96 -9.71
C TYR A 211 14.87 -17.03 -8.60
N LYS A 212 16.16 -16.92 -8.97
CA LYS A 212 17.28 -16.96 -8.02
C LYS A 212 17.20 -15.82 -6.98
N LEU A 213 16.82 -14.64 -7.44
CA LEU A 213 16.66 -13.46 -6.60
C LEU A 213 15.58 -13.69 -5.54
N MET A 214 14.37 -14.07 -5.97
CA MET A 214 13.23 -14.26 -5.07
C MET A 214 13.44 -15.44 -4.14
N PHE A 215 13.95 -16.57 -4.65
CA PHE A 215 14.26 -17.71 -3.82
C PHE A 215 15.31 -17.42 -2.74
N LYS A 216 16.33 -16.64 -3.09
CA LYS A 216 17.34 -16.17 -2.11
C LYS A 216 16.75 -15.22 -1.07
N ALA A 217 15.86 -14.32 -1.48
CA ALA A 217 15.30 -13.29 -0.61
C ALA A 217 14.18 -13.80 0.30
N THR A 218 13.34 -14.74 -0.19
CA THR A 218 12.10 -15.15 0.50
C THR A 218 12.02 -16.64 0.79
N GLY A 219 12.94 -17.44 0.26
CA GLY A 219 12.84 -18.92 0.30
C GLY A 219 11.77 -19.49 -0.63
N THR A 220 11.06 -18.66 -1.40
CA THR A 220 9.89 -19.07 -2.19
C THR A 220 10.07 -18.68 -3.66
N PRO A 221 9.76 -19.56 -4.61
CA PRO A 221 9.78 -19.25 -6.04
C PRO A 221 8.78 -18.13 -6.41
N PRO A 222 9.11 -17.23 -7.36
CA PRO A 222 8.23 -16.14 -7.76
C PRO A 222 6.86 -16.60 -8.25
N LYS A 223 6.75 -17.76 -8.87
CA LYS A 223 5.47 -18.33 -9.31
C LYS A 223 4.54 -18.64 -8.14
N GLU A 224 5.09 -19.17 -7.06
CA GLU A 224 4.32 -19.49 -5.84
C GLU A 224 3.87 -18.20 -5.13
N ILE A 225 4.72 -17.18 -5.08
CA ILE A 225 4.40 -15.86 -4.52
C ILE A 225 3.23 -15.23 -5.30
N ILE A 226 3.28 -15.27 -6.64
CA ILE A 226 2.19 -14.78 -7.50
C ILE A 226 0.88 -15.53 -7.21
N ASN A 227 0.93 -16.87 -7.16
CA ASN A 227 -0.23 -17.69 -6.88
C ASN A 227 -0.80 -17.41 -5.48
N TRP A 228 0.06 -17.23 -4.49
CA TRP A 228 -0.35 -16.92 -3.12
C TRP A 228 -1.08 -15.59 -3.04
N GLN A 229 -0.59 -14.55 -3.72
CA GLN A 229 -1.25 -13.25 -3.80
C GLN A 229 -2.67 -13.36 -4.37
N ILE A 230 -2.85 -14.14 -5.43
CA ILE A 230 -4.17 -14.39 -6.04
C ILE A 230 -5.10 -15.10 -5.05
N ILE A 231 -4.61 -16.14 -4.36
CA ILE A 231 -5.38 -16.89 -3.36
C ILE A 231 -5.82 -15.96 -2.21
N MET A 232 -4.95 -15.07 -1.77
CA MET A 232 -5.28 -14.10 -0.72
C MET A 232 -6.36 -13.11 -1.19
N ALA A 233 -6.29 -12.63 -2.42
CA ALA A 233 -7.33 -11.78 -3.00
C ALA A 233 -8.69 -12.50 -3.08
N ILE A 234 -8.70 -13.76 -3.53
CA ILE A 234 -9.92 -14.59 -3.56
C ILE A 234 -10.51 -14.72 -2.15
N LYS A 235 -9.69 -15.08 -1.16
CA LYS A 235 -10.14 -15.22 0.23
C LYS A 235 -10.72 -13.91 0.78
N THR A 236 -10.08 -12.78 0.47
CA THR A 236 -10.55 -11.45 0.88
C THR A 236 -11.94 -11.16 0.30
N LEU A 237 -12.13 -11.42 -1.00
CA LEU A 237 -13.43 -11.21 -1.66
C LEU A 237 -14.51 -12.14 -1.10
N LEU A 238 -14.21 -13.41 -0.87
CA LEU A 238 -15.14 -14.38 -0.29
C LEU A 238 -15.55 -14.04 1.15
N GLN A 239 -14.66 -13.47 1.94
CA GLN A 239 -14.93 -13.18 3.36
C GLN A 239 -15.60 -11.83 3.59
N ASN A 240 -15.38 -10.87 2.69
CA ASN A 240 -15.78 -9.48 2.91
C ASN A 240 -16.83 -8.97 1.90
N THR A 241 -17.29 -9.83 0.99
CA THR A 241 -18.33 -9.45 0.00
C THR A 241 -19.32 -10.58 -0.21
N ASP A 242 -20.53 -10.24 -0.68
CA ASP A 242 -21.56 -11.20 -1.08
C ASP A 242 -21.44 -11.61 -2.56
N LEU A 243 -20.25 -11.47 -3.14
CA LEU A 243 -20.02 -11.82 -4.54
C LEU A 243 -20.12 -13.32 -4.75
N SER A 244 -20.79 -13.73 -5.82
CA SER A 244 -20.77 -15.12 -6.27
C SER A 244 -19.34 -15.50 -6.72
N VAL A 245 -19.01 -16.79 -6.64
CA VAL A 245 -17.71 -17.32 -7.13
C VAL A 245 -17.45 -16.92 -8.58
N LYS A 246 -18.49 -16.90 -9.43
CA LYS A 246 -18.39 -16.47 -10.82
C LYS A 246 -18.01 -14.98 -10.93
N ASN A 247 -18.60 -14.14 -10.12
CA ASN A 247 -18.27 -12.70 -10.10
C ASN A 247 -16.84 -12.47 -9.61
N ILE A 248 -16.39 -13.23 -8.60
CA ILE A 248 -15.00 -13.19 -8.11
C ILE A 248 -14.02 -13.62 -9.22
N ALA A 249 -14.35 -14.68 -9.96
CA ALA A 249 -13.54 -15.12 -11.09
C ALA A 249 -13.41 -14.01 -12.16
N THR A 250 -14.53 -13.38 -12.50
CA THR A 250 -14.53 -12.24 -13.44
C THR A 250 -13.72 -11.04 -12.94
N GLU A 251 -13.88 -10.67 -11.65
CA GLU A 251 -13.16 -9.56 -11.02
C GLU A 251 -11.65 -9.76 -11.03
N LEU A 252 -11.23 -11.01 -10.85
CA LEU A 252 -9.81 -11.38 -10.85
C LEU A 252 -9.31 -11.82 -12.24
N ASN A 253 -10.06 -11.57 -13.30
CA ASN A 253 -9.71 -11.93 -14.68
C ASN A 253 -9.32 -13.42 -14.84
N PHE A 254 -10.09 -14.33 -14.26
CA PHE A 254 -10.01 -15.74 -14.61
C PHE A 254 -10.81 -15.97 -15.91
N GLU A 255 -10.16 -16.59 -16.89
CA GLU A 255 -10.84 -17.10 -18.07
C GLU A 255 -11.66 -18.34 -17.68
N ASP A 256 -12.86 -18.49 -18.26
CA ASP A 256 -13.75 -19.64 -18.06
C ASP A 256 -13.13 -20.94 -18.64
#